data_cfd79ec892cbdc8947b9927d46949796
#
_entry.id   cfd79ec892cbdc8947b9927d46949796
#
_cell.length_a   1.000
_cell.length_b   1.000
_cell.length_c   1.000
_cell.angle_alpha   90.00
_cell.angle_beta   90.00
_cell.angle_gamma   90.00
#
_symmetry.space_group_name_H-M   'P 1'
#
loop_
_entity.id
_entity.type
_entity.pdbx_description
1 polymer ?
#
loop_
_entity_poly.entity_id
_entity_poly.type
_entity_poly.pdbx_seq_one_letter_code
_entity_poly.pdbx_strand_id
1 'polypeptide(L)'
;MSTISNDKFQFVKRDDYASEAIDTPAYSYWRSVFRQFLKKKSTVIMLGILIAIVLMSFIYPMFSDFDFNDVSKVNDFSARYIKPNGEYWFGTDSNGKSLFDGVWFGARNSILISVIATFINLVIGVIVGGIWGISKSVDRIMMEVYNVINNIPSLLIVIVLTYSIGAGFWNLIFAMSVTTWIGIAYSIRIQIMRYRDLEYNLASRTLGTPTFKIVVKNIMPQLVSVIVTTLTQMLPAFI
;
A
#
# COMPACT_ATOMS: atom_id res chain seq x y z
N MET A 1 -1.33 1.73 79.31
CA MET A 1 -1.15 0.67 78.29
C MET A 1 -2.52 0.35 77.73
N SER A 2 -2.82 0.90 76.58
CA SER A 2 -4.10 0.66 75.89
C SER A 2 -3.98 -0.69 75.18
N THR A 3 -4.76 -1.67 75.59
CA THR A 3 -4.91 -2.96 74.94
C THR A 3 -5.54 -2.74 73.59
N ILE A 4 -4.75 -2.91 72.53
CA ILE A 4 -5.24 -2.93 71.14
C ILE A 4 -6.13 -4.16 71.02
N SER A 5 -7.43 -3.95 70.80
CA SER A 5 -8.41 -5.03 70.61
C SER A 5 -8.01 -5.86 69.39
N ASN A 6 -7.92 -7.17 69.62
CA ASN A 6 -7.61 -8.19 68.55
C ASN A 6 -8.66 -8.23 67.43
N ASP A 7 -9.82 -7.56 67.59
CA ASP A 7 -10.88 -7.49 66.57
C ASP A 7 -10.56 -6.63 65.36
N LYS A 8 -9.46 -5.85 65.43
CA LYS A 8 -9.05 -4.96 64.33
C LYS A 8 -8.22 -5.67 63.23
N PHE A 9 -7.79 -6.92 63.49
CA PHE A 9 -7.00 -7.71 62.56
C PHE A 9 -7.72 -9.02 62.25
N GLN A 10 -8.69 -8.96 61.35
CA GLN A 10 -9.26 -10.16 60.76
C GLN A 10 -8.53 -10.46 59.46
N PHE A 11 -8.10 -11.74 59.30
CA PHE A 11 -7.58 -12.23 58.04
C PHE A 11 -8.71 -12.18 57.02
N VAL A 12 -8.66 -11.24 56.08
CA VAL A 12 -9.52 -11.24 54.91
C VAL A 12 -9.11 -12.41 54.04
N LYS A 13 -9.96 -13.44 53.90
CA LYS A 13 -9.81 -14.49 52.89
C LYS A 13 -9.86 -13.79 51.54
N ARG A 14 -8.72 -13.50 50.98
CA ARG A 14 -8.59 -13.02 49.61
C ARG A 14 -8.93 -14.17 48.69
N ASP A 15 -9.94 -14.03 47.88
CA ASP A 15 -10.26 -15.00 46.83
C ASP A 15 -9.15 -14.84 45.79
N ASP A 16 -8.09 -15.66 45.86
CA ASP A 16 -6.89 -15.55 45.05
C ASP A 16 -7.18 -15.61 43.52
N TYR A 17 -8.35 -16.20 43.21
CA TYR A 17 -8.81 -16.26 41.82
C TYR A 17 -9.56 -15.01 41.35
N ALA A 18 -10.16 -14.22 42.22
CA ALA A 18 -10.92 -13.03 41.86
C ALA A 18 -10.02 -11.80 41.59
N SER A 19 -8.81 -11.78 42.15
CA SER A 19 -7.88 -10.65 41.97
C SER A 19 -7.05 -10.69 40.69
N GLU A 20 -6.97 -11.84 40.02
CA GLU A 20 -6.21 -12.03 38.79
C GLU A 20 -7.09 -12.14 37.53
N ALA A 21 -8.40 -12.24 37.71
CA ALA A 21 -9.31 -12.24 36.57
C ALA A 21 -9.37 -10.84 35.93
N ILE A 22 -8.71 -10.70 34.79
CA ILE A 22 -8.86 -9.50 33.94
C ILE A 22 -10.27 -9.56 33.35
N ASP A 23 -11.21 -8.85 33.97
CA ASP A 23 -12.63 -8.79 33.57
C ASP A 23 -12.86 -7.94 32.31
N THR A 24 -11.78 -7.56 31.62
CA THR A 24 -11.85 -6.82 30.36
C THR A 24 -11.90 -7.78 29.19
N PRO A 25 -12.93 -7.64 28.31
CA PRO A 25 -13.03 -8.49 27.13
C PRO A 25 -11.77 -8.37 26.27
N ALA A 26 -11.27 -9.52 25.77
CA ALA A 26 -10.08 -9.59 24.94
C ALA A 26 -10.11 -8.54 23.84
N TYR A 27 -9.13 -7.61 23.88
CA TYR A 27 -9.04 -6.52 22.94
C TYR A 27 -8.65 -7.03 21.56
N SER A 28 -9.58 -7.02 20.62
CA SER A 28 -9.27 -7.29 19.21
C SER A 28 -8.91 -5.98 18.50
N TYR A 29 -7.64 -5.82 18.15
CA TYR A 29 -7.11 -4.65 17.44
C TYR A 29 -7.93 -4.32 16.19
N TRP A 30 -8.12 -5.27 15.29
CA TRP A 30 -8.85 -5.08 14.04
C TRP A 30 -10.32 -4.68 14.25
N ARG A 31 -10.99 -5.29 15.20
CA ARG A 31 -12.39 -4.95 15.53
C ARG A 31 -12.50 -3.52 16.05
N SER A 32 -11.53 -3.08 16.83
CA SER A 32 -11.49 -1.72 17.36
C SER A 32 -11.22 -0.69 16.26
N VAL A 33 -10.25 -0.97 15.38
CA VAL A 33 -9.94 -0.12 14.21
C VAL A 33 -11.17 0.02 13.32
N PHE A 34 -11.83 -1.07 12.93
CA PHE A 34 -13.05 -1.04 12.12
C PHE A 34 -14.18 -0.26 12.78
N ARG A 35 -14.42 -0.48 14.07
CA ARG A 35 -15.43 0.25 14.82
C ARG A 35 -15.14 1.75 14.85
N GLN A 36 -13.89 2.14 15.05
CA GLN A 36 -13.50 3.54 15.11
C GLN A 36 -13.56 4.22 13.74
N PHE A 37 -13.22 3.49 12.68
CA PHE A 37 -13.33 3.92 11.29
C PHE A 37 -14.78 4.19 10.91
N LEU A 38 -15.71 3.27 11.22
CA LEU A 38 -17.14 3.40 10.90
C LEU A 38 -17.89 4.41 11.78
N LYS A 39 -17.33 4.82 12.93
CA LYS A 39 -17.97 5.84 13.78
C LYS A 39 -17.95 7.24 13.15
N LYS A 40 -16.99 7.53 12.29
CA LYS A 40 -16.87 8.85 11.64
C LYS A 40 -17.70 8.87 10.36
N LYS A 41 -18.82 9.60 10.37
CA LYS A 41 -19.72 9.74 9.20
C LYS A 41 -19.00 10.21 7.94
N SER A 42 -18.08 11.18 8.05
CA SER A 42 -17.26 11.63 6.91
C SER A 42 -16.44 10.52 6.27
N THR A 43 -15.86 9.64 7.07
CA THR A 43 -15.07 8.51 6.58
C THR A 43 -15.94 7.52 5.81
N VAL A 44 -17.15 7.24 6.32
CA VAL A 44 -18.10 6.33 5.65
C VAL A 44 -18.58 6.93 4.32
N ILE A 45 -18.87 8.24 4.27
CA ILE A 45 -19.27 8.93 3.04
C ILE A 45 -18.13 8.89 2.01
N MET A 46 -16.90 9.24 2.41
CA MET A 46 -15.75 9.20 1.52
C MET A 46 -15.47 7.79 0.98
N LEU A 47 -15.60 6.77 1.83
CA LEU A 47 -15.47 5.38 1.43
C LEU A 47 -16.57 4.99 0.43
N GLY A 48 -17.80 5.42 0.67
CA GLY A 48 -18.91 5.18 -0.25
C GLY A 48 -18.67 5.80 -1.64
N ILE A 49 -18.19 7.05 -1.68
CA ILE A 49 -17.84 7.73 -2.93
C ILE A 49 -16.69 6.98 -3.64
N LEU A 50 -15.64 6.59 -2.91
CA LEU A 50 -14.52 5.85 -3.48
C LEU A 50 -14.98 4.52 -4.10
N ILE A 51 -15.79 3.77 -3.36
CA ILE A 51 -16.36 2.50 -3.84
C ILE A 51 -17.21 2.74 -5.08
N ALA A 52 -18.04 3.78 -5.10
CA ALA A 52 -18.86 4.13 -6.25
C ALA A 52 -18.02 4.43 -7.49
N ILE A 53 -16.94 5.23 -7.34
CA ILE A 53 -16.03 5.55 -8.44
C ILE A 53 -15.34 4.28 -8.96
N VAL A 54 -14.82 3.44 -8.06
CA VAL A 54 -14.17 2.18 -8.45
C VAL A 54 -15.17 1.25 -9.16
N LEU A 55 -16.37 1.08 -8.62
CA LEU A 55 -17.40 0.26 -9.26
C LEU A 55 -17.79 0.79 -10.65
N MET A 56 -17.99 2.09 -10.78
CA MET A 56 -18.28 2.70 -12.08
C MET A 56 -17.14 2.50 -13.07
N SER A 57 -15.89 2.59 -12.65
CA SER A 57 -14.73 2.37 -13.52
C SER A 57 -14.64 0.94 -14.07
N PHE A 58 -15.21 -0.05 -13.36
CA PHE A 58 -15.21 -1.44 -13.83
C PHE A 58 -16.51 -1.86 -14.48
N ILE A 59 -17.64 -1.40 -13.97
CA ILE A 59 -18.97 -1.79 -14.46
C ILE A 59 -19.31 -1.08 -15.78
N TYR A 60 -19.13 0.26 -15.82
CA TYR A 60 -19.50 1.05 -16.99
C TYR A 60 -18.81 0.58 -18.29
N PRO A 61 -17.47 0.33 -18.30
CA PRO A 61 -16.79 -0.17 -19.50
C PRO A 61 -17.22 -1.56 -20.00
N MET A 62 -18.01 -2.30 -19.21
CA MET A 62 -18.56 -3.59 -19.66
C MET A 62 -19.80 -3.44 -20.53
N PHE A 63 -20.46 -2.28 -20.48
CA PHE A 63 -21.71 -1.99 -21.20
C PHE A 63 -21.50 -0.96 -22.33
N SER A 64 -20.31 -0.35 -22.43
CA SER A 64 -19.98 0.64 -23.45
C SER A 64 -19.12 0.00 -24.54
N ASP A 65 -19.46 0.27 -25.80
CA ASP A 65 -18.69 -0.14 -27.00
C ASP A 65 -17.49 0.78 -27.30
N PHE A 66 -17.06 1.59 -26.32
CA PHE A 66 -15.96 2.53 -26.51
C PHE A 66 -14.63 1.82 -26.71
N ASP A 67 -13.91 2.19 -27.78
CA ASP A 67 -12.54 1.72 -28.04
C ASP A 67 -11.58 2.93 -28.16
N PHE A 68 -10.50 2.90 -27.39
CA PHE A 68 -9.42 3.87 -27.49
C PHE A 68 -8.71 3.83 -28.85
N ASN A 69 -8.67 2.68 -29.50
CA ASN A 69 -7.97 2.48 -30.78
C ASN A 69 -8.87 2.79 -31.98
N ASP A 70 -10.16 3.05 -31.78
CA ASP A 70 -11.05 3.42 -32.86
C ASP A 70 -10.64 4.78 -33.44
N VAL A 71 -10.25 4.79 -34.70
CA VAL A 71 -9.85 5.98 -35.45
C VAL A 71 -10.93 6.45 -36.44
N SER A 72 -12.09 5.81 -36.44
CA SER A 72 -13.17 6.07 -37.41
C SER A 72 -13.61 7.55 -37.44
N LYS A 73 -13.64 8.20 -36.29
CA LYS A 73 -14.07 9.60 -36.12
C LYS A 73 -12.94 10.61 -36.19
N VAL A 74 -11.67 10.17 -36.28
CA VAL A 74 -10.50 11.09 -36.25
C VAL A 74 -10.50 12.04 -37.45
N ASN A 75 -11.03 11.62 -38.59
CA ASN A 75 -11.13 12.45 -39.79
C ASN A 75 -12.46 13.20 -39.90
N ASP A 76 -13.39 13.01 -38.98
CA ASP A 76 -14.66 13.72 -38.91
C ASP A 76 -14.53 14.96 -38.04
N PHE A 77 -14.25 16.11 -38.69
CA PHE A 77 -14.13 17.41 -37.99
C PHE A 77 -15.41 17.83 -37.29
N SER A 78 -16.58 17.35 -37.73
CA SER A 78 -17.88 17.71 -37.15
C SER A 78 -18.12 16.99 -35.82
N ALA A 79 -17.45 15.84 -35.59
CA ALA A 79 -17.51 15.07 -34.37
C ALA A 79 -16.61 15.63 -33.24
N ARG A 80 -15.69 16.55 -33.57
CA ARG A 80 -14.72 17.09 -32.60
C ARG A 80 -15.31 18.21 -31.76
N TYR A 81 -14.95 18.21 -30.46
CA TYR A 81 -15.32 19.29 -29.52
C TYR A 81 -16.83 19.57 -29.46
N ILE A 82 -17.66 18.53 -29.65
CA ILE A 82 -19.11 18.66 -29.45
C ILE A 82 -19.33 19.01 -27.99
N LYS A 83 -20.16 20.02 -27.72
CA LYS A 83 -20.52 20.39 -26.35
C LYS A 83 -21.35 19.31 -25.68
N PRO A 84 -21.36 19.26 -24.33
CA PRO A 84 -22.21 18.36 -23.60
C PRO A 84 -23.67 18.41 -24.08
N ASN A 85 -24.21 17.22 -24.38
CA ASN A 85 -25.59 17.03 -24.85
C ASN A 85 -26.16 15.68 -24.32
N GLY A 86 -27.36 15.30 -24.77
CA GLY A 86 -28.01 14.06 -24.33
C GLY A 86 -27.30 12.78 -24.76
N GLU A 87 -26.51 12.83 -25.84
CA GLU A 87 -25.73 11.67 -26.34
C GLU A 87 -24.30 11.69 -25.73
N TYR A 88 -23.65 12.84 -25.67
CA TYR A 88 -22.30 13.01 -25.13
C TYR A 88 -22.35 13.87 -23.86
N TRP A 89 -22.47 13.23 -22.70
CA TRP A 89 -22.67 13.91 -21.42
C TRP A 89 -21.57 14.92 -21.08
N PHE A 90 -20.31 14.62 -21.41
CA PHE A 90 -19.17 15.51 -21.22
C PHE A 90 -18.66 16.10 -22.55
N GLY A 91 -19.40 15.86 -23.66
CA GLY A 91 -18.95 16.23 -24.99
C GLY A 91 -17.92 15.28 -25.58
N THR A 92 -17.24 15.71 -26.65
CA THR A 92 -16.22 14.93 -27.33
C THR A 92 -14.84 15.61 -27.30
N ASP A 93 -13.79 14.80 -27.44
CA ASP A 93 -12.39 15.23 -27.48
C ASP A 93 -11.96 15.72 -28.89
N SER A 94 -10.66 15.99 -29.07
CA SER A 94 -10.04 16.38 -30.33
C SER A 94 -10.13 15.30 -31.42
N ASN A 95 -10.41 14.07 -31.05
CA ASN A 95 -10.53 12.91 -31.97
C ASN A 95 -12.00 12.53 -32.20
N GLY A 96 -12.96 13.31 -31.71
CA GLY A 96 -14.39 13.03 -31.81
C GLY A 96 -14.88 11.92 -30.87
N LYS A 97 -14.08 11.53 -29.85
CA LYS A 97 -14.44 10.47 -28.90
C LYS A 97 -15.17 11.03 -27.70
N SER A 98 -16.10 10.27 -27.15
CA SER A 98 -16.82 10.63 -25.92
C SER A 98 -15.86 10.79 -24.75
N LEU A 99 -15.85 11.97 -24.12
CA LEU A 99 -15.05 12.23 -22.93
C LEU A 99 -15.51 11.44 -21.71
N PHE A 100 -16.82 11.23 -21.59
CA PHE A 100 -17.37 10.46 -20.47
C PHE A 100 -16.88 9.00 -20.52
N ASP A 101 -16.95 8.36 -21.68
CA ASP A 101 -16.44 7.00 -21.88
C ASP A 101 -14.93 6.96 -21.63
N GLY A 102 -14.19 7.92 -22.22
CA GLY A 102 -12.74 8.01 -22.05
C GLY A 102 -12.30 8.10 -20.58
N VAL A 103 -13.04 8.83 -19.74
CA VAL A 103 -12.76 8.95 -18.31
C VAL A 103 -12.90 7.60 -17.60
N TRP A 104 -14.00 6.88 -17.84
CA TRP A 104 -14.22 5.61 -17.13
C TRP A 104 -13.30 4.49 -17.61
N PHE A 105 -13.04 4.41 -18.90
CA PHE A 105 -12.05 3.47 -19.45
C PHE A 105 -10.63 3.81 -18.99
N GLY A 106 -10.28 5.10 -18.98
CA GLY A 106 -8.99 5.57 -18.45
C GLY A 106 -8.83 5.26 -16.96
N ALA A 107 -9.86 5.54 -16.15
CA ALA A 107 -9.87 5.23 -14.72
C ALA A 107 -9.68 3.73 -14.45
N ARG A 108 -10.37 2.86 -15.20
CA ARG A 108 -10.18 1.40 -15.11
C ARG A 108 -8.72 1.02 -15.35
N ASN A 109 -8.13 1.50 -16.44
CA ASN A 109 -6.76 1.16 -16.80
C ASN A 109 -5.75 1.71 -15.78
N SER A 110 -5.92 2.94 -15.32
CA SER A 110 -5.07 3.55 -14.29
C SER A 110 -5.13 2.78 -12.98
N ILE A 111 -6.33 2.39 -12.51
CA ILE A 111 -6.49 1.60 -11.29
C ILE A 111 -5.81 0.23 -11.44
N LEU A 112 -6.00 -0.47 -12.56
CA LEU A 112 -5.36 -1.76 -12.80
C LEU A 112 -3.83 -1.65 -12.82
N ILE A 113 -3.28 -0.67 -13.55
CA ILE A 113 -1.84 -0.42 -13.60
C ILE A 113 -1.30 -0.13 -12.19
N SER A 114 -1.96 0.77 -11.47
CA SER A 114 -1.57 1.14 -10.11
C SER A 114 -1.55 -0.05 -9.16
N VAL A 115 -2.60 -0.86 -9.14
CA VAL A 115 -2.69 -2.03 -8.25
C VAL A 115 -1.61 -3.06 -8.59
N ILE A 116 -1.45 -3.39 -9.87
CA ILE A 116 -0.47 -4.41 -10.30
C ILE A 116 0.96 -3.91 -10.06
N ALA A 117 1.28 -2.67 -10.47
CA ALA A 117 2.60 -2.08 -10.25
C ALA A 117 2.93 -1.97 -8.76
N THR A 118 1.98 -1.51 -7.93
CA THR A 118 2.16 -1.45 -6.47
C THR A 118 2.46 -2.82 -5.89
N PHE A 119 1.70 -3.84 -6.27
CA PHE A 119 1.90 -5.20 -5.76
C PHE A 119 3.27 -5.76 -6.15
N ILE A 120 3.66 -5.63 -7.41
CA ILE A 120 4.97 -6.09 -7.90
C ILE A 120 6.10 -5.39 -7.15
N ASN A 121 6.06 -4.05 -7.07
CA ASN A 121 7.09 -3.26 -6.42
C ASN A 121 7.16 -3.53 -4.91
N LEU A 122 6.01 -3.72 -4.26
CA LEU A 122 5.95 -4.06 -2.84
C LEU A 122 6.59 -5.41 -2.55
N VAL A 123 6.24 -6.44 -3.33
CA VAL A 123 6.80 -7.80 -3.15
C VAL A 123 8.31 -7.78 -3.36
N ILE A 124 8.78 -7.20 -4.46
CA ILE A 124 10.22 -7.08 -4.75
C ILE A 124 10.92 -6.27 -3.66
N GLY A 125 10.38 -5.10 -3.31
CA GLY A 125 10.95 -4.20 -2.32
C GLY A 125 11.04 -4.81 -0.92
N VAL A 126 10.02 -5.55 -0.49
CA VAL A 126 10.02 -6.24 0.81
C VAL A 126 11.05 -7.36 0.84
N ILE A 127 11.13 -8.19 -0.20
CA ILE A 127 12.08 -9.30 -0.29
C ILE A 127 13.52 -8.76 -0.32
N VAL A 128 13.80 -7.83 -1.25
CA VAL A 128 15.14 -7.26 -1.41
C VAL A 128 15.55 -6.45 -0.18
N GLY A 129 14.66 -5.61 0.36
CA GLY A 129 14.91 -4.84 1.58
C GLY A 129 15.12 -5.74 2.79
N GLY A 130 14.40 -6.88 2.85
CA GLY A 130 14.61 -7.94 3.83
C GLY A 130 16.04 -8.47 3.83
N ILE A 131 16.52 -8.87 2.67
CA ILE A 131 17.88 -9.38 2.48
C ILE A 131 18.92 -8.29 2.73
N TRP A 132 18.67 -7.10 2.24
CA TRP A 132 19.54 -5.92 2.40
C TRP A 132 19.78 -5.56 3.87
N GLY A 133 18.73 -5.55 4.71
CA GLY A 133 18.85 -5.21 6.12
C GLY A 133 19.57 -6.25 6.99
N ILE A 134 19.76 -7.48 6.49
CA ILE A 134 20.38 -8.58 7.24
C ILE A 134 21.91 -8.49 7.23
N SER A 135 22.52 -8.22 6.06
CA SER A 135 23.95 -8.39 5.83
C SER A 135 24.64 -7.05 5.59
N LYS A 136 25.71 -6.77 6.35
CA LYS A 136 26.56 -5.58 6.14
C LYS A 136 27.25 -5.56 4.77
N SER A 137 27.56 -6.73 4.21
CA SER A 137 28.21 -6.82 2.89
C SER A 137 27.23 -6.49 1.78
N VAL A 138 26.00 -7.03 1.86
CA VAL A 138 24.91 -6.71 0.94
C VAL A 138 24.52 -5.24 1.07
N ASP A 139 24.52 -4.72 2.30
CA ASP A 139 24.22 -3.31 2.57
C ASP A 139 25.14 -2.36 1.83
N ARG A 140 26.44 -2.61 1.84
CA ARG A 140 27.41 -1.77 1.14
C ARG A 140 27.16 -1.72 -0.37
N ILE A 141 26.95 -2.87 -0.99
CA ILE A 141 26.70 -2.97 -2.44
C ILE A 141 25.38 -2.33 -2.83
N MET A 142 24.32 -2.69 -2.09
CA MET A 142 22.98 -2.19 -2.37
C MET A 142 22.83 -0.68 -2.13
N MET A 143 23.64 -0.11 -1.21
CA MET A 143 23.66 1.32 -1.00
C MET A 143 24.20 2.08 -2.21
N GLU A 144 25.24 1.54 -2.87
CA GLU A 144 25.76 2.11 -4.13
C GLU A 144 24.73 1.99 -5.26
N VAL A 145 24.07 0.83 -5.39
CA VAL A 145 23.00 0.64 -6.36
C VAL A 145 21.85 1.63 -6.11
N TYR A 146 21.45 1.79 -4.86
CA TYR A 146 20.42 2.76 -4.46
C TYR A 146 20.81 4.19 -4.86
N ASN A 147 22.04 4.60 -4.53
CA ASN A 147 22.53 5.94 -4.86
C ASN A 147 22.52 6.20 -6.36
N VAL A 148 22.94 5.23 -7.18
CA VAL A 148 22.91 5.36 -8.64
C VAL A 148 21.47 5.49 -9.15
N ILE A 149 20.58 4.58 -8.78
CA ILE A 149 19.20 4.56 -9.29
C ILE A 149 18.41 5.77 -8.79
N ASN A 150 18.55 6.14 -7.53
CA ASN A 150 17.78 7.21 -6.92
C ASN A 150 18.14 8.61 -7.44
N ASN A 151 19.32 8.76 -8.05
CA ASN A 151 19.73 10.02 -8.68
C ASN A 151 19.15 10.21 -10.10
N ILE A 152 18.56 9.17 -10.69
CA ILE A 152 17.93 9.27 -12.00
C ILE A 152 16.43 9.56 -11.80
N PRO A 153 15.88 10.63 -12.39
CA PRO A 153 14.44 10.88 -12.31
C PRO A 153 13.66 9.69 -12.87
N SER A 154 12.81 9.07 -12.03
CA SER A 154 12.05 7.86 -12.40
C SER A 154 11.19 8.07 -13.64
N LEU A 155 10.62 9.27 -13.80
CA LEU A 155 9.80 9.62 -14.96
C LEU A 155 10.60 9.55 -16.28
N LEU A 156 11.88 9.95 -16.28
CA LEU A 156 12.72 9.82 -17.47
C LEU A 156 12.95 8.37 -17.84
N ILE A 157 13.16 7.50 -16.84
CA ILE A 157 13.32 6.06 -17.08
C ILE A 157 12.05 5.47 -17.70
N VAL A 158 10.88 5.81 -17.14
CA VAL A 158 9.60 5.35 -17.67
C VAL A 158 9.40 5.79 -19.12
N ILE A 159 9.67 7.07 -19.45
CA ILE A 159 9.53 7.59 -20.82
C ILE A 159 10.48 6.87 -21.77
N VAL A 160 11.75 6.75 -21.42
CA VAL A 160 12.76 6.09 -22.29
C VAL A 160 12.41 4.62 -22.51
N LEU A 161 12.02 3.91 -21.46
CA LEU A 161 11.65 2.49 -21.59
C LEU A 161 10.38 2.32 -22.41
N THR A 162 9.34 3.12 -22.16
CA THR A 162 8.08 3.05 -22.93
C THR A 162 8.31 3.38 -24.40
N TYR A 163 9.17 4.35 -24.71
CA TYR A 163 9.55 4.68 -26.08
C TYR A 163 10.34 3.54 -26.77
N SER A 164 11.23 2.89 -26.03
CA SER A 164 12.12 1.85 -26.57
C SER A 164 11.43 0.50 -26.78
N ILE A 165 10.55 0.13 -25.84
CA ILE A 165 9.85 -1.18 -25.84
C ILE A 165 8.51 -1.09 -26.59
N GLY A 166 7.98 0.12 -26.73
CA GLY A 166 6.67 0.40 -27.28
C GLY A 166 5.60 0.68 -26.22
N ALA A 167 4.53 1.36 -26.66
CA ALA A 167 3.38 1.64 -25.80
C ALA A 167 2.60 0.34 -25.53
N GLY A 168 2.10 0.19 -24.30
CA GLY A 168 1.25 -0.93 -23.93
C GLY A 168 1.08 -1.05 -22.41
N PHE A 169 -0.03 -1.69 -22.04
CA PHE A 169 -0.39 -1.86 -20.63
C PHE A 169 0.73 -2.52 -19.81
N TRP A 170 1.24 -3.67 -20.26
CA TRP A 170 2.29 -4.41 -19.58
C TRP A 170 3.66 -3.73 -19.66
N ASN A 171 3.96 -3.06 -20.78
CA ASN A 171 5.20 -2.32 -20.96
C ASN A 171 5.28 -1.14 -20.00
N LEU A 172 4.16 -0.45 -19.75
CA LEU A 172 4.07 0.63 -18.78
C LEU A 172 4.28 0.11 -17.34
N ILE A 173 3.61 -0.99 -16.96
CA ILE A 173 3.81 -1.62 -15.65
C ILE A 173 5.28 -2.02 -15.45
N PHE A 174 5.90 -2.63 -16.45
CA PHE A 174 7.30 -2.98 -16.41
C PHE A 174 8.18 -1.74 -16.24
N ALA A 175 8.00 -0.72 -17.06
CA ALA A 175 8.78 0.52 -16.99
C ALA A 175 8.69 1.19 -15.61
N MET A 176 7.47 1.27 -15.04
CA MET A 176 7.24 1.81 -13.69
C MET A 176 7.88 0.93 -12.61
N SER A 177 7.97 -0.37 -12.83
CA SER A 177 8.49 -1.30 -11.82
C SER A 177 10.01 -1.43 -11.83
N VAL A 178 10.72 -1.03 -12.88
CA VAL A 178 12.17 -1.20 -12.99
C VAL A 178 12.95 -0.52 -11.85
N THR A 179 12.51 0.65 -11.40
CA THR A 179 13.25 1.44 -10.41
C THR A 179 12.51 1.67 -9.11
N THR A 180 11.19 1.62 -9.10
CA THR A 180 10.38 2.06 -7.93
C THR A 180 10.56 1.13 -6.72
N TRP A 181 10.79 -0.17 -6.93
CA TRP A 181 10.99 -1.13 -5.84
C TRP A 181 12.17 -0.78 -4.93
N ILE A 182 13.19 -0.04 -5.43
CA ILE A 182 14.41 0.23 -4.66
C ILE A 182 14.15 1.17 -3.47
N GLY A 183 13.22 2.12 -3.61
CA GLY A 183 12.82 3.00 -2.51
C GLY A 183 12.11 2.24 -1.40
N ILE A 184 11.28 1.25 -1.75
CA ILE A 184 10.62 0.37 -0.78
C ILE A 184 11.66 -0.49 -0.08
N ALA A 185 12.57 -1.10 -0.85
CA ALA A 185 13.63 -1.93 -0.30
C ALA A 185 14.50 -1.14 0.69
N TYR A 186 14.84 0.10 0.38
CA TYR A 186 15.57 1.00 1.28
C TYR A 186 14.80 1.29 2.57
N SER A 187 13.49 1.56 2.47
CA SER A 187 12.63 1.79 3.64
C SER A 187 12.57 0.55 4.54
N ILE A 188 12.35 -0.62 3.97
CA ILE A 188 12.32 -1.90 4.70
C ILE A 188 13.67 -2.21 5.34
N ARG A 189 14.79 -1.98 4.62
CA ARG A 189 16.14 -2.08 5.17
C ARG A 189 16.32 -1.26 6.45
N ILE A 190 15.94 0.03 6.42
CA ILE A 190 16.05 0.91 7.58
C ILE A 190 15.28 0.34 8.77
N GLN A 191 14.05 -0.12 8.54
CA GLN A 191 13.26 -0.70 9.60
C GLN A 191 13.89 -1.97 10.16
N ILE A 192 14.39 -2.87 9.30
CA ILE A 192 15.06 -4.09 9.77
C ILE A 192 16.30 -3.75 10.59
N MET A 193 17.12 -2.80 10.15
CA MET A 193 18.29 -2.37 10.92
C MET A 193 17.90 -1.83 12.30
N ARG A 194 16.82 -1.06 12.38
CA ARG A 194 16.31 -0.51 13.63
C ARG A 194 15.84 -1.61 14.59
N TYR A 195 15.07 -2.59 14.09
CA TYR A 195 14.54 -3.67 14.94
C TYR A 195 15.57 -4.75 15.25
N ARG A 196 16.53 -4.99 14.36
CA ARG A 196 17.56 -6.03 14.52
C ARG A 196 18.39 -5.85 15.79
N ASP A 197 18.67 -4.62 16.16
CA ASP A 197 19.56 -4.27 17.26
C ASP A 197 18.80 -4.04 18.58
N LEU A 198 17.50 -4.38 18.65
CA LEU A 198 16.72 -4.36 19.90
C LEU A 198 17.11 -5.53 20.80
N GLU A 199 17.04 -5.33 22.12
CA GLU A 199 17.55 -6.25 23.14
C GLU A 199 17.03 -7.68 23.01
N TYR A 200 15.74 -7.87 22.75
CA TYR A 200 15.14 -9.20 22.58
C TYR A 200 15.66 -9.95 21.35
N ASN A 201 16.02 -9.23 20.27
CA ASN A 201 16.63 -9.82 19.09
C ASN A 201 18.12 -10.11 19.30
N LEU A 202 18.83 -9.27 20.06
CA LEU A 202 20.19 -9.54 20.49
C LEU A 202 20.23 -10.77 21.39
N ALA A 203 19.33 -10.88 22.35
CA ALA A 203 19.21 -12.08 23.22
C ALA A 203 18.94 -13.35 22.37
N SER A 204 18.03 -13.29 21.39
CA SER A 204 17.79 -14.40 20.47
C SER A 204 19.03 -14.81 19.68
N ARG A 205 19.87 -13.84 19.33
CA ARG A 205 21.12 -14.03 18.59
C ARG A 205 22.20 -14.68 19.44
N THR A 206 22.33 -14.26 20.72
CA THR A 206 23.25 -14.90 21.67
C THR A 206 22.88 -16.35 21.98
N LEU A 207 21.59 -16.69 21.88
CA LEU A 207 21.07 -18.06 21.97
C LEU A 207 21.27 -18.87 20.67
N GLY A 208 21.99 -18.33 19.67
CA GLY A 208 22.32 -19.06 18.44
C GLY A 208 21.26 -18.99 17.33
N THR A 209 20.21 -18.17 17.47
CA THR A 209 19.21 -18.04 16.39
C THR A 209 19.82 -17.33 15.19
N PRO A 210 19.76 -17.90 13.98
CA PRO A 210 20.30 -17.26 12.78
C PRO A 210 19.55 -15.97 12.44
N THR A 211 20.28 -14.96 11.99
CA THR A 211 19.74 -13.61 11.74
C THR A 211 18.54 -13.62 10.78
N PHE A 212 18.58 -14.46 9.73
CA PHE A 212 17.45 -14.62 8.81
C PHE A 212 16.16 -15.04 9.52
N LYS A 213 16.26 -16.01 10.45
CA LYS A 213 15.10 -16.47 11.23
C LYS A 213 14.56 -15.39 12.15
N ILE A 214 15.45 -14.57 12.74
CA ILE A 214 15.06 -13.41 13.54
C ILE A 214 14.28 -12.39 12.67
N VAL A 215 14.79 -12.09 11.47
CA VAL A 215 14.12 -11.16 10.57
C VAL A 215 12.73 -11.67 10.19
N VAL A 216 12.63 -12.92 9.75
CA VAL A 216 11.34 -13.46 9.26
C VAL A 216 10.33 -13.64 10.40
N LYS A 217 10.75 -14.16 11.58
CA LYS A 217 9.82 -14.49 12.68
C LYS A 217 9.55 -13.33 13.64
N ASN A 218 10.56 -12.49 13.91
CA ASN A 218 10.44 -11.48 14.94
C ASN A 218 10.22 -10.08 14.34
N ILE A 219 10.90 -9.74 13.22
CA ILE A 219 10.90 -8.40 12.68
C ILE A 219 9.79 -8.21 11.64
N MET A 220 9.69 -9.09 10.63
CA MET A 220 8.71 -8.95 9.55
C MET A 220 7.26 -8.80 10.03
N PRO A 221 6.77 -9.54 11.05
CA PRO A 221 5.43 -9.32 11.57
C PRO A 221 5.20 -7.91 12.12
N GLN A 222 6.23 -7.27 12.68
CA GLN A 222 6.14 -5.90 13.19
C GLN A 222 6.14 -4.86 12.06
N LEU A 223 6.70 -5.20 10.90
CA LEU A 223 6.72 -4.34 9.71
C LEU A 223 5.41 -4.35 8.92
N VAL A 224 4.45 -5.21 9.23
CA VAL A 224 3.17 -5.29 8.51
C VAL A 224 2.47 -3.93 8.46
N SER A 225 2.47 -3.17 9.56
CA SER A 225 1.88 -1.82 9.60
C SER A 225 2.59 -0.85 8.66
N VAL A 226 3.92 -0.92 8.58
CA VAL A 226 4.74 -0.10 7.66
C VAL A 226 4.45 -0.51 6.22
N ILE A 227 4.41 -1.80 5.94
CA ILE A 227 4.11 -2.36 4.60
C ILE A 227 2.72 -1.90 4.12
N VAL A 228 1.70 -2.00 4.97
CA VAL A 228 0.33 -1.56 4.65
C VAL A 228 0.29 -0.05 4.39
N THR A 229 1.00 0.74 5.21
CA THR A 229 1.08 2.20 5.01
C THR A 229 1.77 2.53 3.68
N THR A 230 2.88 1.86 3.37
CA THR A 230 3.59 2.02 2.09
C THR A 230 2.68 1.68 0.91
N LEU A 231 1.95 0.56 0.98
CA LEU A 231 0.99 0.15 -0.04
C LEU A 231 -0.07 1.22 -0.28
N THR A 232 -0.66 1.79 0.78
CA THR A 232 -1.69 2.83 0.65
C THR A 232 -1.17 4.14 0.08
N GLN A 233 0.11 4.46 0.28
CA GLN A 233 0.75 5.64 -0.31
C GLN A 233 1.14 5.45 -1.77
N MET A 234 1.51 4.23 -2.16
CA MET A 234 1.93 3.93 -3.52
C MET A 234 0.78 3.85 -4.52
N LEU A 235 -0.39 3.38 -4.10
CA LEU A 235 -1.56 3.28 -4.97
C LEU A 235 -1.87 4.59 -5.69
N PRO A 236 -2.06 5.74 -4.99
CA PRO A 236 -2.31 7.01 -5.66
C PRO A 236 -1.09 7.57 -6.40
N ALA A 237 0.13 7.18 -6.04
CA ALA A 237 1.34 7.65 -6.72
C ALA A 237 1.52 7.02 -8.11
N PHE A 238 0.88 5.89 -8.39
CA PHE A 238 0.89 5.23 -9.71
C PHE A 238 -0.33 5.59 -10.58
N ILE A 239 -1.35 6.26 -10.03
CA ILE A 239 -2.52 6.76 -10.77
C ILE A 239 -2.20 8.08 -11.44
#